data_dce4c04825544bb646e346519aa37ffe
#
_entry.id   dce4c04825544bb646e346519aa37ffe
#
_cell.length_a   1.000
_cell.length_b   1.000
_cell.length_c   1.000
_cell.angle_alpha   90.00
_cell.angle_beta   90.00
_cell.angle_gamma   90.00
#
_symmetry.space_group_name_H-M   'P 1'
#
loop_
_entity.id
_entity.type
_entity.pdbx_description
1 polymer ?
#
loop_
_entity_poly.entity_id
_entity_poly.type
_entity_poly.pdbx_seq_one_letter_code
_entity_poly.pdbx_strand_id
1 'polypeptide(L)'
;MFDRNGLRDMLARWPEFGEHVFETLLARRAWHEAEGHGVMRLIAPRGSRRAFEVRDLLERNLLPVRWYDVDTDAESAAMLDWLNIPRSETPVLVHATDVMLNPSAAQVARSLELRAQVDGQRFDLVVLGAGPAGLAAAVYAGSEGLRTFVAEAWAPGGQAGTSTRIENYLGFPSGVSGTELTRKATLQARRFDAVLSSFHRAVELADGPDGMLRVDLDDGQHVLARCLVMATGARWRELQADGVDRFRGAGVYHAAMATDAERARDEDVIVVGGGNSAGQAATHLASRARSVRVVVRGAALKSTMSHYLVDRIERSPRIEVMTETEVSALRGSSTVESVTLLDRRDGVVQDVAATAVFVMIGADPCTEAATGILAVDAAGYLLCGTGAAKSDGHLCWPLPDREPHLLETVRPGVFAAGDVRSGASNRVAGAVGDGGMVVRYAHEVLAG
;
A
#
# COMPACT_ATOMS: atom_id res chain seq x y z
N MET A 1 -3.72 -40.80 -3.93
CA MET A 1 -3.20 -39.47 -3.55
C MET A 1 -3.23 -38.65 -4.81
N PHE A 2 -3.99 -37.56 -4.86
CA PHE A 2 -3.99 -36.68 -6.03
C PHE A 2 -2.72 -35.85 -6.00
N ASP A 3 -2.06 -35.75 -7.13
CA ASP A 3 -1.01 -34.75 -7.32
C ASP A 3 -1.64 -33.35 -7.48
N ARG A 4 -0.82 -32.32 -7.54
CA ARG A 4 -1.28 -30.91 -7.64
C ARG A 4 -2.15 -30.67 -8.87
N ASN A 5 -1.81 -31.30 -10.00
CA ASN A 5 -2.53 -31.15 -11.26
C ASN A 5 -3.87 -31.92 -11.24
N GLY A 6 -3.90 -33.15 -10.71
CA GLY A 6 -5.14 -33.91 -10.57
C GLY A 6 -6.15 -33.28 -9.62
N LEU A 7 -5.70 -32.63 -8.54
CA LEU A 7 -6.58 -31.86 -7.67
C LEU A 7 -7.14 -30.62 -8.40
N ARG A 8 -6.33 -29.94 -9.17
CA ARG A 8 -6.71 -28.76 -9.95
C ARG A 8 -7.75 -29.11 -11.02
N ASP A 9 -7.53 -30.17 -11.76
CA ASP A 9 -8.46 -30.67 -12.79
C ASP A 9 -9.81 -31.06 -12.16
N MET A 10 -9.77 -31.69 -10.99
CA MET A 10 -10.99 -32.05 -10.25
C MET A 10 -11.76 -30.81 -9.79
N LEU A 11 -11.10 -29.81 -9.23
CA LEU A 11 -11.71 -28.56 -8.78
C LEU A 11 -12.28 -27.74 -9.96
N ALA A 12 -11.63 -27.77 -11.11
CA ALA A 12 -12.12 -27.15 -12.35
C ALA A 12 -13.36 -27.87 -12.91
N ARG A 13 -13.40 -29.21 -12.79
CA ARG A 13 -14.48 -30.03 -13.34
C ARG A 13 -15.76 -29.98 -12.49
N TRP A 14 -15.66 -29.70 -11.20
CA TRP A 14 -16.79 -29.57 -10.26
C TRP A 14 -16.67 -28.29 -9.45
N PRO A 15 -17.12 -27.14 -10.00
CA PRO A 15 -16.97 -25.82 -9.35
C PRO A 15 -17.55 -25.74 -7.96
N GLU A 16 -18.77 -26.27 -7.74
CA GLU A 16 -19.44 -26.27 -6.43
C GLU A 16 -18.65 -27.06 -5.39
N PHE A 17 -18.06 -28.20 -5.77
CA PHE A 17 -17.18 -28.96 -4.91
C PHE A 17 -15.89 -28.18 -4.60
N GLY A 18 -15.34 -27.48 -5.62
CA GLY A 18 -14.19 -26.60 -5.48
C GLY A 18 -14.43 -25.49 -4.47
N GLU A 19 -15.59 -24.85 -4.56
CA GLU A 19 -16.01 -23.79 -3.63
C GLU A 19 -16.15 -24.31 -2.19
N HIS A 20 -16.81 -25.44 -2.00
CA HIS A 20 -16.95 -26.07 -0.69
C HIS A 20 -15.61 -26.53 -0.08
N VAL A 21 -14.73 -27.10 -0.88
CA VAL A 21 -13.36 -27.45 -0.44
C VAL A 21 -12.59 -26.21 -0.04
N PHE A 22 -12.69 -25.11 -0.82
CA PHE A 22 -12.03 -23.86 -0.51
C PHE A 22 -12.54 -23.23 0.77
N GLU A 23 -13.87 -23.15 0.96
CA GLU A 23 -14.50 -22.69 2.21
C GLU A 23 -14.08 -23.54 3.40
N THR A 24 -14.07 -24.87 3.25
CA THR A 24 -13.64 -25.79 4.31
C THR A 24 -12.18 -25.60 4.68
N LEU A 25 -11.30 -25.39 3.68
CA LEU A 25 -9.88 -25.11 3.92
C LEU A 25 -9.68 -23.76 4.63
N LEU A 26 -10.46 -22.73 4.25
CA LEU A 26 -10.43 -21.43 4.92
C LEU A 26 -10.93 -21.53 6.36
N ALA A 27 -12.04 -22.25 6.60
CA ALA A 27 -12.59 -22.47 7.94
C ALA A 27 -11.61 -23.29 8.81
N ARG A 28 -11.00 -24.35 8.25
CA ARG A 28 -9.98 -25.15 8.92
C ARG A 28 -8.74 -24.34 9.26
N ARG A 29 -8.31 -23.48 8.34
CA ARG A 29 -7.21 -22.55 8.58
C ARG A 29 -7.53 -21.58 9.71
N ALA A 30 -8.71 -20.95 9.69
CA ALA A 30 -9.16 -20.05 10.75
C ALA A 30 -9.25 -20.76 12.11
N TRP A 31 -9.70 -22.03 12.13
CA TRP A 31 -9.72 -22.86 13.33
C TRP A 31 -8.30 -23.16 13.83
N HIS A 32 -7.36 -23.56 12.95
CA HIS A 32 -5.96 -23.80 13.34
C HIS A 32 -5.29 -22.50 13.84
N GLU A 33 -5.60 -21.37 13.24
CA GLU A 33 -5.13 -20.06 13.70
C GLU A 33 -5.67 -19.72 15.10
N ALA A 34 -6.94 -20.01 15.37
CA ALA A 34 -7.56 -19.81 16.68
C ALA A 34 -6.97 -20.73 17.76
N GLU A 35 -6.70 -22.01 17.43
CA GLU A 35 -6.11 -23.01 18.33
C GLU A 35 -4.58 -22.90 18.43
N GLY A 36 -3.94 -22.00 17.66
CA GLY A 36 -2.50 -21.77 17.71
C GLY A 36 -1.63 -22.85 17.05
N HIS A 37 -2.23 -23.79 16.30
CA HIS A 37 -1.50 -24.83 15.60
C HIS A 37 -0.93 -24.33 14.28
N GLY A 38 0.39 -24.41 14.08
CA GLY A 38 1.09 -23.98 12.86
C GLY A 38 1.16 -22.45 12.71
N VAL A 39 0.87 -21.69 13.77
CA VAL A 39 0.94 -20.23 13.79
C VAL A 39 2.33 -19.81 14.24
N MET A 40 2.93 -18.87 13.51
CA MET A 40 4.18 -18.24 13.95
C MET A 40 3.94 -17.45 15.23
N ARG A 41 4.89 -17.50 16.15
CA ARG A 41 4.82 -16.76 17.42
C ARG A 41 5.76 -15.58 17.34
N LEU A 42 5.22 -14.38 17.48
CA LEU A 42 5.97 -13.15 17.53
C LEU A 42 5.93 -12.63 18.97
N ILE A 43 7.06 -12.74 19.68
CA ILE A 43 7.19 -12.37 21.09
C ILE A 43 7.89 -11.02 21.15
N ALA A 44 7.19 -9.98 21.59
CA ALA A 44 7.72 -8.62 21.57
C ALA A 44 6.96 -7.67 22.50
N PRO A 45 7.60 -6.56 22.95
CA PRO A 45 6.90 -5.44 23.56
C PRO A 45 5.88 -4.83 22.61
N ARG A 46 4.74 -4.37 23.14
CA ARG A 46 3.65 -3.75 22.35
C ARG A 46 4.10 -2.55 21.53
N GLY A 47 5.08 -1.78 22.01
CA GLY A 47 5.63 -0.60 21.32
C GLY A 47 6.74 -0.90 20.31
N SER A 48 7.08 -2.16 20.03
CA SER A 48 8.17 -2.52 19.13
C SER A 48 7.81 -2.28 17.67
N ARG A 49 8.38 -1.22 17.05
CA ARG A 49 8.24 -0.92 15.63
C ARG A 49 8.65 -2.11 14.75
N ARG A 50 9.78 -2.74 15.06
CA ARG A 50 10.30 -3.89 14.31
C ARG A 50 9.35 -5.08 14.35
N ALA A 51 8.70 -5.33 15.49
CA ALA A 51 7.68 -6.38 15.60
C ALA A 51 6.45 -6.06 14.74
N PHE A 52 6.01 -4.81 14.69
CA PHE A 52 4.91 -4.39 13.78
C PHE A 52 5.28 -4.61 12.32
N GLU A 53 6.49 -4.26 11.89
CA GLU A 53 6.97 -4.47 10.51
C GLU A 53 6.98 -5.97 10.16
N VAL A 54 7.48 -6.82 11.05
CA VAL A 54 7.48 -8.28 10.88
C VAL A 54 6.06 -8.84 10.82
N ARG A 55 5.20 -8.40 11.71
CA ARG A 55 3.79 -8.82 11.73
C ARG A 55 3.06 -8.43 10.45
N ASP A 56 3.17 -7.17 10.01
CA ASP A 56 2.56 -6.66 8.77
C ASP A 56 3.03 -7.48 7.57
N LEU A 57 4.34 -7.74 7.46
CA LEU A 57 4.90 -8.60 6.42
C LEU A 57 4.24 -9.98 6.41
N LEU A 58 4.15 -10.63 7.57
CA LEU A 58 3.61 -12.00 7.69
C LEU A 58 2.11 -12.04 7.34
N GLU A 59 1.30 -11.20 7.97
CA GLU A 59 -0.15 -11.15 7.74
C GLU A 59 -0.51 -10.88 6.28
N ARG A 60 0.18 -9.92 5.64
CA ARG A 60 -0.06 -9.57 4.24
C ARG A 60 0.42 -10.65 3.26
N ASN A 61 1.41 -11.43 3.63
CA ASN A 61 1.83 -12.61 2.87
C ASN A 61 1.00 -13.87 3.18
N LEU A 62 -0.09 -13.74 3.93
CA LEU A 62 -1.00 -14.81 4.29
C LEU A 62 -0.37 -15.84 5.24
N LEU A 63 0.62 -15.43 6.01
CA LEU A 63 1.30 -16.25 7.00
C LEU A 63 0.69 -15.96 8.38
N PRO A 64 0.06 -16.94 9.04
CA PRO A 64 -0.58 -16.73 10.32
C PRO A 64 0.47 -16.45 11.40
N VAL A 65 0.28 -15.35 12.13
CA VAL A 65 1.16 -14.95 13.23
C VAL A 65 0.34 -14.55 14.45
N ARG A 66 0.76 -15.00 15.64
CA ARG A 66 0.21 -14.58 16.90
C ARG A 66 1.23 -13.74 17.67
N TRP A 67 0.80 -12.55 18.10
CA TRP A 67 1.61 -11.67 18.93
C TRP A 67 1.49 -12.05 20.39
N TYR A 68 2.63 -12.19 21.05
CA TYR A 68 2.78 -12.41 22.48
C TYR A 68 3.44 -11.17 23.09
N ASP A 69 2.63 -10.40 23.83
CA ASP A 69 3.05 -9.11 24.39
C ASP A 69 3.76 -9.31 25.72
N VAL A 70 5.06 -9.10 25.76
CA VAL A 70 5.90 -9.30 26.95
C VAL A 70 5.71 -8.25 28.05
N ASP A 71 4.98 -7.17 27.76
CA ASP A 71 4.72 -6.11 28.73
C ASP A 71 3.45 -6.36 29.54
N THR A 72 2.47 -7.03 28.95
CA THR A 72 1.14 -7.23 29.54
C THR A 72 0.80 -8.69 29.84
N ASP A 73 1.50 -9.65 29.23
CA ASP A 73 1.24 -11.07 29.39
C ASP A 73 2.41 -11.77 30.09
N ALA A 74 2.15 -12.24 31.31
CA ALA A 74 3.14 -12.95 32.13
C ALA A 74 3.61 -14.27 31.52
N GLU A 75 2.75 -14.98 30.75
CA GLU A 75 3.14 -16.21 30.06
C GLU A 75 4.13 -15.90 28.93
N SER A 76 3.92 -14.80 28.22
CA SER A 76 4.84 -14.31 27.16
C SER A 76 6.21 -13.93 27.73
N ALA A 77 6.24 -13.29 28.90
CA ALA A 77 7.49 -12.97 29.58
C ALA A 77 8.20 -14.24 30.05
N ALA A 78 7.47 -15.20 30.66
CA ALA A 78 8.01 -16.50 31.09
C ALA A 78 8.53 -17.34 29.92
N MET A 79 7.96 -17.19 28.72
CA MET A 79 8.44 -17.87 27.51
C MET A 79 9.84 -17.39 27.10
N LEU A 80 10.16 -16.10 27.22
CA LEU A 80 11.51 -15.59 26.99
C LEU A 80 12.52 -16.16 28.02
N ASP A 81 12.10 -16.19 29.29
CA ASP A 81 12.94 -16.74 30.37
C ASP A 81 13.22 -18.24 30.14
N TRP A 82 12.20 -19.02 29.77
CA TRP A 82 12.33 -20.44 29.43
C TRP A 82 13.26 -20.68 28.24
N LEU A 83 13.19 -19.81 27.21
CA LEU A 83 14.06 -19.86 26.06
C LEU A 83 15.47 -19.31 26.37
N ASN A 84 15.71 -18.74 27.55
CA ASN A 84 16.92 -18.04 27.94
C ASN A 84 17.28 -16.89 26.99
N ILE A 85 16.26 -16.14 26.54
CA ILE A 85 16.39 -15.01 25.62
C ILE A 85 16.19 -13.70 26.38
N PRO A 86 17.16 -12.79 26.40
CA PRO A 86 17.00 -11.50 27.07
C PRO A 86 15.99 -10.62 26.33
N ARG A 87 15.25 -9.76 27.04
CA ARG A 87 14.29 -8.81 26.45
C ARG A 87 14.90 -7.88 25.39
N SER A 88 16.20 -7.59 25.47
CA SER A 88 16.92 -6.80 24.48
C SER A 88 16.99 -7.44 23.09
N GLU A 89 16.79 -8.76 23.00
CA GLU A 89 16.80 -9.51 21.74
C GLU A 89 15.39 -9.62 21.10
N THR A 90 14.39 -8.92 21.66
CA THR A 90 13.06 -8.85 21.05
C THR A 90 13.04 -7.86 19.87
N PRO A 91 12.18 -8.12 18.84
CA PRO A 91 11.21 -9.20 18.71
C PRO A 91 11.85 -10.57 18.51
N VAL A 92 11.20 -11.60 19.02
CA VAL A 92 11.59 -13.00 18.75
C VAL A 92 10.52 -13.62 17.88
N LEU A 93 10.90 -14.13 16.71
CA LEU A 93 10.00 -14.86 15.82
C LEU A 93 10.30 -16.35 15.92
N VAL A 94 9.30 -17.14 16.31
CA VAL A 94 9.39 -18.60 16.38
C VAL A 94 8.53 -19.20 15.26
N HIS A 95 9.15 -19.99 14.39
CA HIS A 95 8.49 -20.71 13.31
C HIS A 95 8.97 -22.16 13.31
N ALA A 96 8.06 -23.09 13.60
CA ALA A 96 8.39 -24.51 13.78
C ALA A 96 9.51 -24.70 14.82
N THR A 97 10.70 -25.11 14.38
CA THR A 97 11.89 -25.27 15.22
C THR A 97 12.86 -24.10 15.17
N ASP A 98 12.61 -23.15 14.25
CA ASP A 98 13.50 -22.01 14.02
C ASP A 98 13.15 -20.85 14.93
N VAL A 99 14.16 -20.26 15.56
CA VAL A 99 14.04 -19.07 16.41
C VAL A 99 14.90 -17.97 15.84
N MET A 100 14.27 -16.86 15.46
CA MET A 100 14.96 -15.67 14.97
C MET A 100 14.94 -14.60 16.06
N LEU A 101 16.11 -14.15 16.48
CA LEU A 101 16.28 -13.08 17.48
C LEU A 101 16.39 -11.74 16.78
N ASN A 102 15.58 -10.80 17.20
CA ASN A 102 15.52 -9.42 16.70
C ASN A 102 15.58 -9.33 15.15
N PRO A 103 14.80 -10.16 14.41
CA PRO A 103 14.91 -10.19 12.97
C PRO A 103 14.36 -8.92 12.34
N SER A 104 15.02 -8.43 11.29
CA SER A 104 14.42 -7.47 10.37
C SER A 104 13.42 -8.16 9.45
N ALA A 105 12.46 -7.41 8.90
CA ALA A 105 11.52 -7.93 7.91
C ALA A 105 12.24 -8.57 6.70
N ALA A 106 13.38 -8.01 6.27
CA ALA A 106 14.19 -8.58 5.20
C ALA A 106 14.81 -9.96 5.54
N GLN A 107 15.21 -10.16 6.80
CA GLN A 107 15.68 -11.48 7.24
C GLN A 107 14.55 -12.50 7.29
N VAL A 108 13.37 -12.07 7.79
CA VAL A 108 12.16 -12.91 7.80
C VAL A 108 11.75 -13.27 6.37
N ALA A 109 11.70 -12.30 5.45
CA ALA A 109 11.35 -12.54 4.05
C ALA A 109 12.29 -13.56 3.38
N ARG A 110 13.59 -13.51 3.69
CA ARG A 110 14.57 -14.48 3.18
C ARG A 110 14.39 -15.87 3.81
N SER A 111 14.23 -15.95 5.13
CA SER A 111 14.06 -17.22 5.85
C SER A 111 12.79 -17.97 5.42
N LEU A 112 11.73 -17.23 5.07
CA LEU A 112 10.44 -17.78 4.65
C LEU A 112 10.29 -17.87 3.12
N GLU A 113 11.36 -17.65 2.37
CA GLU A 113 11.41 -17.74 0.90
C GLU A 113 10.29 -16.92 0.23
N LEU A 114 10.02 -15.70 0.74
CA LEU A 114 8.98 -14.83 0.17
C LEU A 114 9.39 -14.22 -1.17
N ARG A 115 10.67 -14.28 -1.52
CA ARG A 115 11.20 -13.94 -2.83
C ARG A 115 11.16 -15.15 -3.75
N ALA A 116 10.52 -15.01 -4.91
CA ALA A 116 10.52 -16.04 -5.93
C ALA A 116 11.88 -16.10 -6.65
N GLN A 117 12.31 -17.30 -7.00
CA GLN A 117 13.49 -17.51 -7.86
C GLN A 117 13.05 -17.41 -9.32
N VAL A 118 13.35 -16.29 -9.96
CA VAL A 118 12.82 -15.95 -11.31
C VAL A 118 13.89 -15.49 -12.29
N ASP A 119 15.17 -15.64 -11.95
CA ASP A 119 16.28 -15.13 -12.77
C ASP A 119 16.23 -15.64 -14.21
N GLY A 120 16.27 -14.72 -15.17
CA GLY A 120 16.19 -14.99 -16.59
C GLY A 120 14.84 -15.54 -17.10
N GLN A 121 13.82 -15.66 -16.24
CA GLN A 121 12.52 -16.19 -16.67
C GLN A 121 11.76 -15.19 -17.54
N ARG A 122 10.99 -15.75 -18.49
CA ARG A 122 10.14 -14.99 -19.42
C ARG A 122 8.69 -15.02 -18.97
N PHE A 123 8.02 -13.87 -18.98
CA PHE A 123 6.61 -13.73 -18.64
C PHE A 123 5.87 -12.98 -19.76
N ASP A 124 4.59 -13.28 -19.95
CA ASP A 124 3.73 -12.50 -20.84
C ASP A 124 3.45 -11.14 -20.23
N LEU A 125 3.21 -11.10 -18.91
CA LEU A 125 2.97 -9.89 -18.17
C LEU A 125 3.81 -9.84 -16.89
N VAL A 126 4.58 -8.77 -16.72
CA VAL A 126 5.22 -8.43 -15.44
C VAL A 126 4.49 -7.23 -14.83
N VAL A 127 4.15 -7.32 -13.55
CA VAL A 127 3.47 -6.28 -12.80
C VAL A 127 4.38 -5.80 -11.67
N LEU A 128 4.64 -4.52 -11.61
CA LEU A 128 5.44 -3.89 -10.55
C LEU A 128 4.51 -3.24 -9.52
N GLY A 129 4.44 -3.85 -8.35
CA GLY A 129 3.55 -3.48 -7.24
C GLY A 129 2.32 -4.39 -7.12
N ALA A 130 2.05 -4.84 -5.90
CA ALA A 130 0.90 -5.68 -5.55
C ALA A 130 -0.16 -4.91 -4.74
N GLY A 131 -0.37 -3.63 -5.05
CA GLY A 131 -1.52 -2.86 -4.61
C GLY A 131 -2.80 -3.27 -5.36
N PRO A 132 -3.94 -2.59 -5.14
CA PRO A 132 -5.21 -2.95 -5.80
C PRO A 132 -5.12 -3.02 -7.32
N ALA A 133 -4.39 -2.11 -7.97
CA ALA A 133 -4.21 -2.12 -9.42
C ALA A 133 -3.41 -3.35 -9.88
N GLY A 134 -2.27 -3.62 -9.24
CA GLY A 134 -1.42 -4.75 -9.61
C GLY A 134 -2.05 -6.10 -9.30
N LEU A 135 -2.75 -6.22 -8.16
CA LEU A 135 -3.50 -7.45 -7.84
C LEU A 135 -4.65 -7.69 -8.83
N ALA A 136 -5.37 -6.64 -9.24
CA ALA A 136 -6.40 -6.77 -10.26
C ALA A 136 -5.79 -7.21 -11.61
N ALA A 137 -4.71 -6.57 -12.06
CA ALA A 137 -3.99 -6.98 -13.26
C ALA A 137 -3.55 -8.46 -13.19
N ALA A 138 -3.00 -8.89 -12.05
CA ALA A 138 -2.57 -10.28 -11.84
C ALA A 138 -3.74 -11.28 -11.89
N VAL A 139 -4.89 -10.93 -11.29
CA VAL A 139 -6.10 -11.77 -11.31
C VAL A 139 -6.63 -11.92 -12.73
N TYR A 140 -6.82 -10.81 -13.45
CA TYR A 140 -7.35 -10.84 -14.83
C TYR A 140 -6.37 -11.56 -15.77
N ALA A 141 -5.09 -11.19 -15.76
CA ALA A 141 -4.09 -11.80 -16.61
C ALA A 141 -3.97 -13.32 -16.39
N GLY A 142 -3.89 -13.75 -15.13
CA GLY A 142 -3.85 -15.17 -14.80
C GLY A 142 -5.12 -15.91 -15.18
N SER A 143 -6.31 -15.31 -14.98
CA SER A 143 -7.59 -15.90 -15.37
C SER A 143 -7.75 -16.07 -16.89
N GLU A 144 -7.06 -15.22 -17.67
CA GLU A 144 -7.04 -15.23 -19.12
C GLU A 144 -5.83 -16.01 -19.69
N GLY A 145 -5.07 -16.71 -18.82
CA GLY A 145 -4.02 -17.64 -19.21
C GLY A 145 -2.65 -17.00 -19.48
N LEU A 146 -2.46 -15.72 -19.17
CA LEU A 146 -1.15 -15.07 -19.30
C LEU A 146 -0.22 -15.50 -18.16
N ARG A 147 1.01 -15.92 -18.51
CA ARG A 147 2.05 -16.16 -17.53
C ARG A 147 2.47 -14.86 -16.87
N THR A 148 2.06 -14.67 -15.60
CA THR A 148 2.15 -13.39 -14.89
C THR A 148 3.11 -13.47 -13.71
N PHE A 149 4.01 -12.47 -13.59
CA PHE A 149 4.87 -12.24 -12.44
C PHE A 149 4.54 -10.90 -11.80
N VAL A 150 4.46 -10.85 -10.48
CA VAL A 150 4.24 -9.64 -9.70
C VAL A 150 5.40 -9.43 -8.75
N ALA A 151 6.16 -8.36 -8.94
CA ALA A 151 7.21 -7.91 -8.05
C ALA A 151 6.64 -6.88 -7.07
N GLU A 152 6.70 -7.16 -5.77
CA GLU A 152 6.22 -6.27 -4.71
C GLU A 152 7.37 -5.90 -3.77
N ALA A 153 7.61 -4.61 -3.62
CA ALA A 153 8.75 -4.10 -2.85
C ALA A 153 8.68 -4.41 -1.35
N TRP A 154 7.48 -4.62 -0.81
CA TRP A 154 7.26 -4.93 0.60
C TRP A 154 6.38 -6.17 0.76
N ALA A 155 5.07 -6.00 0.75
CA ALA A 155 4.09 -7.06 0.90
C ALA A 155 2.79 -6.72 0.16
N PRO A 156 2.02 -7.71 -0.33
CA PRO A 156 0.80 -7.47 -1.09
C PRO A 156 -0.21 -6.58 -0.37
N GLY A 157 -0.98 -5.83 -1.14
CA GLY A 157 -2.07 -4.97 -0.66
C GLY A 157 -1.83 -3.48 -0.83
N GLY A 158 -0.57 -3.05 -1.01
CA GLY A 158 -0.23 -1.63 -1.15
C GLY A 158 -0.77 -0.77 -0.01
N GLN A 159 -1.08 0.48 -0.27
CA GLN A 159 -1.68 1.40 0.72
C GLN A 159 -3.10 0.99 1.12
N ALA A 160 -3.88 0.40 0.21
CA ALA A 160 -5.22 -0.06 0.54
C ALA A 160 -5.22 -1.10 1.65
N GLY A 161 -4.20 -1.98 1.69
CA GLY A 161 -4.05 -3.00 2.72
C GLY A 161 -3.93 -2.47 4.15
N THR A 162 -3.51 -1.21 4.32
CA THR A 162 -3.39 -0.55 5.64
C THR A 162 -4.67 0.19 6.06
N SER A 163 -5.66 0.31 5.16
CA SER A 163 -6.91 1.00 5.46
C SER A 163 -7.77 0.20 6.42
N THR A 164 -8.17 0.81 7.53
CA THR A 164 -9.03 0.17 8.54
C THR A 164 -10.37 -0.25 7.95
N ARG A 165 -10.96 0.60 7.08
CA ARG A 165 -12.26 0.37 6.47
C ARG A 165 -12.39 1.14 5.15
N ILE A 166 -12.83 0.46 4.11
CA ILE A 166 -13.15 1.00 2.79
C ILE A 166 -14.65 0.91 2.63
N GLU A 167 -15.35 2.05 2.67
CA GLU A 167 -16.82 2.11 2.67
C GLU A 167 -17.42 2.34 1.28
N ASN A 168 -16.59 2.79 0.33
CA ASN A 168 -17.00 3.15 -1.02
C ASN A 168 -16.55 2.14 -2.09
N TYR A 169 -16.25 0.90 -1.70
CA TYR A 169 -15.97 -0.17 -2.65
C TYR A 169 -17.26 -0.95 -2.93
N LEU A 170 -17.61 -1.06 -4.22
CA LEU A 170 -18.85 -1.68 -4.67
C LEU A 170 -18.93 -3.15 -4.20
N GLY A 171 -20.12 -3.55 -3.73
CA GLY A 171 -20.39 -4.92 -3.26
C GLY A 171 -20.23 -5.12 -1.76
N PHE A 172 -19.79 -4.09 -1.02
CA PHE A 172 -19.60 -4.14 0.45
C PHE A 172 -20.43 -3.06 1.14
N PRO A 173 -21.76 -3.28 1.32
CA PRO A 173 -22.65 -2.25 1.88
C PRO A 173 -22.28 -1.82 3.31
N SER A 174 -21.62 -2.71 4.08
CA SER A 174 -21.12 -2.41 5.41
C SER A 174 -19.66 -1.96 5.42
N GLY A 175 -19.05 -1.74 4.24
CA GLY A 175 -17.61 -1.57 4.08
C GLY A 175 -16.82 -2.87 4.26
N VAL A 176 -15.55 -2.83 3.91
CA VAL A 176 -14.59 -3.93 4.05
C VAL A 176 -13.26 -3.37 4.55
N SER A 177 -12.53 -4.11 5.39
CA SER A 177 -11.18 -3.69 5.74
C SER A 177 -10.24 -3.81 4.53
N GLY A 178 -9.29 -2.90 4.42
CA GLY A 178 -8.28 -2.98 3.36
C GLY A 178 -7.50 -4.28 3.40
N THR A 179 -7.15 -4.73 4.60
CA THR A 179 -6.48 -6.02 4.83
C THR A 179 -7.30 -7.19 4.30
N GLU A 180 -8.60 -7.26 4.59
CA GLU A 180 -9.47 -8.32 4.11
C GLU A 180 -9.62 -8.30 2.59
N LEU A 181 -9.87 -7.13 2.00
CA LEU A 181 -10.00 -6.96 0.55
C LEU A 181 -8.73 -7.42 -0.17
N THR A 182 -7.58 -6.93 0.24
CA THR A 182 -6.30 -7.23 -0.42
C THR A 182 -5.83 -8.66 -0.16
N ARG A 183 -6.16 -9.23 1.02
CA ARG A 183 -5.94 -10.65 1.30
C ARG A 183 -6.73 -11.54 0.34
N LYS A 184 -8.01 -11.27 0.11
CA LYS A 184 -8.85 -12.00 -0.84
C LYS A 184 -8.31 -11.86 -2.27
N ALA A 185 -7.90 -10.66 -2.69
CA ALA A 185 -7.31 -10.42 -4.01
C ALA A 185 -5.98 -11.18 -4.20
N THR A 186 -5.11 -11.22 -3.17
CA THR A 186 -3.85 -11.98 -3.18
C THR A 186 -4.10 -13.48 -3.34
N LEU A 187 -5.08 -14.03 -2.62
CA LEU A 187 -5.49 -15.44 -2.77
C LEU A 187 -6.02 -15.72 -4.18
N GLN A 188 -6.82 -14.80 -4.71
CA GLN A 188 -7.40 -14.92 -6.04
C GLN A 188 -6.31 -14.90 -7.13
N ALA A 189 -5.34 -13.99 -7.06
CA ALA A 189 -4.21 -13.95 -7.99
C ALA A 189 -3.39 -15.25 -7.95
N ARG A 190 -3.11 -15.78 -6.75
CA ARG A 190 -2.42 -17.08 -6.58
C ARG A 190 -3.22 -18.25 -7.12
N ARG A 191 -4.56 -18.21 -7.03
CA ARG A 191 -5.45 -19.24 -7.61
C ARG A 191 -5.32 -19.32 -9.12
N PHE A 192 -5.04 -18.20 -9.78
CA PHE A 192 -4.81 -18.11 -11.21
C PHE A 192 -3.32 -18.18 -11.58
N ASP A 193 -2.50 -18.81 -10.73
CA ASP A 193 -1.07 -19.09 -10.94
C ASP A 193 -0.18 -17.86 -11.17
N ALA A 194 -0.63 -16.66 -10.79
CA ALA A 194 0.26 -15.52 -10.77
C ALA A 194 1.40 -15.74 -9.74
N VAL A 195 2.64 -15.56 -10.18
CA VAL A 195 3.82 -15.65 -9.32
C VAL A 195 3.96 -14.34 -8.57
N LEU A 196 3.55 -14.28 -7.30
CA LEU A 196 3.72 -13.11 -6.43
C LEU A 196 5.00 -13.25 -5.63
N SER A 197 5.86 -12.25 -5.73
CA SER A 197 7.13 -12.17 -5.01
C SER A 197 7.15 -10.93 -4.11
N SER A 198 7.23 -11.13 -2.82
CA SER A 198 7.32 -10.05 -1.83
C SER A 198 8.78 -9.74 -1.49
N PHE A 199 9.02 -8.51 -1.01
CA PHE A 199 10.38 -8.02 -0.76
C PHE A 199 11.27 -8.06 -2.01
N HIS A 200 10.68 -7.82 -3.18
CA HIS A 200 11.30 -7.90 -4.48
C HIS A 200 11.01 -6.61 -5.25
N ARG A 201 11.96 -5.69 -5.25
CA ARG A 201 11.81 -4.37 -5.85
C ARG A 201 12.42 -4.35 -7.24
N ALA A 202 11.70 -3.85 -8.24
CA ALA A 202 12.30 -3.46 -9.51
C ALA A 202 13.18 -2.22 -9.32
N VAL A 203 14.41 -2.28 -9.81
CA VAL A 203 15.40 -1.20 -9.70
C VAL A 203 15.68 -0.52 -11.03
N GLU A 204 15.57 -1.26 -12.14
CA GLU A 204 15.84 -0.73 -13.47
C GLU A 204 14.98 -1.44 -14.52
N LEU A 205 14.60 -0.67 -15.54
CA LEU A 205 13.99 -1.17 -16.77
C LEU A 205 14.97 -0.99 -17.91
N ALA A 206 15.12 -2.00 -18.78
CA ALA A 206 16.00 -1.96 -19.92
C ALA A 206 15.41 -2.70 -21.13
N ASP A 207 16.03 -2.56 -22.28
CA ASP A 207 15.77 -3.40 -23.43
C ASP A 207 16.34 -4.81 -23.19
N GLY A 208 15.52 -5.80 -23.42
CA GLY A 208 15.89 -7.20 -23.34
C GLY A 208 16.02 -7.84 -24.74
N PRO A 209 16.34 -9.13 -24.80
CA PRO A 209 16.38 -9.87 -26.06
C PRO A 209 14.98 -10.02 -26.67
N ASP A 210 14.94 -10.26 -27.98
CA ASP A 210 13.72 -10.57 -28.74
C ASP A 210 12.61 -9.51 -28.62
N GLY A 211 12.97 -8.23 -28.42
CA GLY A 211 12.02 -7.13 -28.23
C GLY A 211 11.31 -7.14 -26.87
N MET A 212 11.70 -8.02 -25.96
CA MET A 212 11.16 -8.03 -24.59
C MET A 212 11.74 -6.88 -23.75
N LEU A 213 11.06 -6.58 -22.65
CA LEU A 213 11.54 -5.69 -21.61
C LEU A 213 12.31 -6.51 -20.57
N ARG A 214 13.46 -6.02 -20.16
CA ARG A 214 14.20 -6.54 -19.03
C ARG A 214 13.86 -5.71 -17.77
N VAL A 215 13.55 -6.40 -16.69
CA VAL A 215 13.30 -5.79 -15.37
C VAL A 215 14.35 -6.34 -14.42
N ASP A 216 15.24 -5.48 -13.97
CA ASP A 216 16.25 -5.83 -12.95
C ASP A 216 15.66 -5.65 -11.55
N LEU A 217 15.97 -6.61 -10.67
CA LEU A 217 15.43 -6.69 -9.31
C LEU A 217 16.55 -6.40 -8.28
N ASP A 218 16.15 -5.97 -7.08
CA ASP A 218 17.07 -5.49 -6.02
C ASP A 218 17.97 -6.58 -5.41
N ASP A 219 17.81 -7.83 -5.80
CA ASP A 219 18.65 -8.96 -5.37
C ASP A 219 19.60 -9.46 -6.49
N GLY A 220 19.65 -8.75 -7.62
CA GLY A 220 20.49 -9.06 -8.77
C GLY A 220 19.87 -10.04 -9.76
N GLN A 221 18.67 -10.57 -9.49
CA GLN A 221 17.90 -11.32 -10.47
C GLN A 221 17.31 -10.36 -11.53
N HIS A 222 16.93 -10.90 -12.68
CA HIS A 222 16.15 -10.17 -13.68
C HIS A 222 15.06 -11.04 -14.28
N VAL A 223 14.02 -10.40 -14.80
CA VAL A 223 12.96 -11.07 -15.56
C VAL A 223 12.78 -10.41 -16.92
N LEU A 224 12.27 -11.17 -17.88
CA LEU A 224 11.94 -10.71 -19.22
C LEU A 224 10.42 -10.65 -19.39
N ALA A 225 9.91 -9.51 -19.83
CA ALA A 225 8.49 -9.21 -19.98
C ALA A 225 8.14 -8.93 -21.43
N ARG A 226 7.06 -9.52 -21.94
CA ARG A 226 6.45 -9.10 -23.21
C ARG A 226 5.63 -7.82 -23.03
N CYS A 227 4.92 -7.74 -21.92
CA CYS A 227 4.23 -6.54 -21.45
C CYS A 227 4.55 -6.24 -19.99
N LEU A 228 4.54 -4.95 -19.61
CA LEU A 228 4.83 -4.49 -18.26
C LEU A 228 3.72 -3.58 -17.74
N VAL A 229 3.34 -3.74 -16.47
CA VAL A 229 2.43 -2.84 -15.76
C VAL A 229 3.15 -2.17 -14.60
N MET A 230 3.30 -0.87 -14.67
CA MET A 230 3.71 -0.03 -13.56
C MET A 230 2.49 0.19 -12.64
N ALA A 231 2.43 -0.55 -11.54
CA ALA A 231 1.37 -0.46 -10.52
C ALA A 231 1.96 -0.13 -9.14
N THR A 232 3.10 0.57 -9.15
CA THR A 232 3.93 0.89 -7.97
C THR A 232 3.28 1.88 -7.02
N GLY A 233 2.20 2.55 -7.47
CA GLY A 233 1.41 3.47 -6.66
C GLY A 233 2.14 4.76 -6.34
N ALA A 234 1.72 5.39 -5.24
CA ALA A 234 2.32 6.61 -4.72
C ALA A 234 2.56 6.47 -3.21
N ARG A 235 3.54 7.14 -2.67
CA ARG A 235 3.92 7.14 -1.26
C ARG A 235 3.47 8.44 -0.62
N TRP A 236 2.71 8.36 0.48
CA TRP A 236 2.34 9.56 1.23
C TRP A 236 3.59 10.31 1.69
N ARG A 237 3.57 11.63 1.49
CA ARG A 237 4.60 12.50 2.05
C ARG A 237 4.53 12.46 3.55
N GLU A 238 5.69 12.34 4.17
CA GLU A 238 5.79 12.28 5.61
C GLU A 238 5.90 13.70 6.20
N LEU A 239 5.20 13.89 7.30
CA LEU A 239 5.33 15.11 8.08
C LEU A 239 6.71 15.12 8.74
N GLN A 240 7.48 16.17 8.47
CA GLN A 240 8.80 16.37 9.08
C GLN A 240 8.62 17.12 10.40
N ALA A 241 8.37 16.37 11.48
CA ALA A 241 8.23 16.92 12.82
C ALA A 241 8.71 15.92 13.88
N ASP A 242 9.24 16.42 14.99
CA ASP A 242 9.70 15.56 16.07
C ASP A 242 8.55 14.72 16.65
N GLY A 243 8.79 13.43 16.89
CA GLY A 243 7.80 12.53 17.49
C GLY A 243 6.82 11.89 16.51
N VAL A 244 6.79 12.27 15.22
CA VAL A 244 5.84 11.71 14.22
C VAL A 244 5.91 10.19 14.17
N ASP A 245 7.10 9.62 14.10
CA ASP A 245 7.29 8.17 14.00
C ASP A 245 6.74 7.40 15.21
N ARG A 246 6.82 8.01 16.38
CA ARG A 246 6.32 7.42 17.62
C ARG A 246 4.80 7.28 17.64
N PHE A 247 4.10 8.22 16.99
CA PHE A 247 2.64 8.32 17.03
C PHE A 247 1.95 7.86 15.73
N ARG A 248 2.66 7.18 14.81
CA ARG A 248 2.03 6.57 13.63
C ARG A 248 0.98 5.55 14.05
N GLY A 249 -0.27 5.75 13.59
CA GLY A 249 -1.41 4.93 13.99
C GLY A 249 -1.91 5.14 15.42
N ALA A 250 -1.19 5.96 16.21
CA ALA A 250 -1.53 6.32 17.58
C ALA A 250 -1.75 7.84 17.75
N GLY A 251 -2.29 8.47 16.70
CA GLY A 251 -2.59 9.91 16.66
C GLY A 251 -2.09 10.61 15.39
N VAL A 252 -1.26 9.95 14.55
CA VAL A 252 -0.86 10.47 13.24
C VAL A 252 -1.46 9.60 12.13
N TYR A 253 -2.24 10.22 11.23
CA TYR A 253 -3.00 9.57 10.17
C TYR A 253 -2.78 10.27 8.83
N HIS A 254 -2.78 9.49 7.73
CA HIS A 254 -2.64 10.00 6.36
C HIS A 254 -3.96 9.95 5.55
N ALA A 255 -5.06 9.65 6.20
CA ALA A 255 -6.41 9.69 5.63
C ALA A 255 -7.39 10.15 6.70
N ALA A 256 -8.51 10.72 6.30
CA ALA A 256 -9.63 11.06 7.18
C ALA A 256 -10.86 10.29 6.71
N MET A 257 -11.14 9.16 7.34
CA MET A 257 -12.28 8.29 7.03
C MET A 257 -13.45 8.55 8.00
N ALA A 258 -14.61 7.96 7.72
CA ALA A 258 -15.78 8.09 8.59
C ALA A 258 -15.50 7.63 10.04
N THR A 259 -14.71 6.57 10.21
CA THR A 259 -14.26 6.06 11.51
C THR A 259 -13.35 7.04 12.25
N ASP A 260 -12.58 7.86 11.52
CA ASP A 260 -11.68 8.83 12.13
C ASP A 260 -12.45 10.05 12.64
N ALA A 261 -13.55 10.42 11.99
CA ALA A 261 -14.47 11.44 12.51
C ALA A 261 -15.15 10.99 13.81
N GLU A 262 -15.47 9.71 13.96
CA GLU A 262 -15.99 9.17 15.21
C GLU A 262 -14.93 9.13 16.33
N ARG A 263 -13.68 8.81 16.00
CA ARG A 263 -12.54 8.87 16.95
C ARG A 263 -12.23 10.31 17.35
N ALA A 264 -12.45 11.27 16.45
CA ALA A 264 -12.28 12.69 16.70
C ALA A 264 -13.46 13.33 17.43
N ARG A 265 -14.50 12.55 17.80
CA ARG A 265 -15.70 13.07 18.49
C ARG A 265 -15.33 13.82 19.76
N ASP A 266 -15.78 15.06 19.84
CA ASP A 266 -15.58 15.98 20.96
C ASP A 266 -14.09 16.25 21.30
N GLU A 267 -13.18 15.95 20.36
CA GLU A 267 -11.74 16.13 20.47
C GLU A 267 -11.23 17.30 19.61
N ASP A 268 -10.07 17.83 19.98
CA ASP A 268 -9.33 18.81 19.18
C ASP A 268 -8.38 18.08 18.25
N VAL A 269 -8.47 18.36 16.95
CA VAL A 269 -7.66 17.69 15.93
C VAL A 269 -6.99 18.69 15.00
N ILE A 270 -5.89 18.27 14.40
CA ILE A 270 -5.13 19.06 13.44
C ILE A 270 -5.17 18.39 12.06
N VAL A 271 -5.39 19.18 11.01
CA VAL A 271 -5.24 18.78 9.62
C VAL A 271 -4.08 19.57 9.02
N VAL A 272 -3.04 18.88 8.57
CA VAL A 272 -1.86 19.49 7.95
C VAL A 272 -2.00 19.42 6.45
N GLY A 273 -2.06 20.57 5.79
CA GLY A 273 -2.14 20.66 4.31
C GLY A 273 -3.09 21.75 3.84
N GLY A 274 -2.86 22.25 2.62
CA GLY A 274 -3.62 23.34 2.01
C GLY A 274 -4.41 22.95 0.76
N GLY A 275 -4.38 21.70 0.32
CA GLY A 275 -5.06 21.22 -0.88
C GLY A 275 -6.49 20.71 -0.63
N ASN A 276 -7.14 20.24 -1.70
CA ASN A 276 -8.52 19.73 -1.65
C ASN A 276 -8.70 18.58 -0.64
N SER A 277 -7.73 17.68 -0.54
CA SER A 277 -7.78 16.57 0.42
C SER A 277 -7.82 17.06 1.86
N ALA A 278 -7.03 18.09 2.18
CA ALA A 278 -7.06 18.73 3.51
C ALA A 278 -8.41 19.42 3.79
N GLY A 279 -8.97 20.12 2.80
CA GLY A 279 -10.27 20.77 2.92
C GLY A 279 -11.42 19.77 3.13
N GLN A 280 -11.40 18.66 2.41
CA GLN A 280 -12.37 17.56 2.58
C GLN A 280 -12.22 16.91 3.96
N ALA A 281 -10.99 16.63 4.39
CA ALA A 281 -10.70 16.08 5.71
C ALA A 281 -11.19 17.01 6.83
N ALA A 282 -10.84 18.29 6.75
CA ALA A 282 -11.23 19.28 7.76
C ALA A 282 -12.77 19.41 7.89
N THR A 283 -13.47 19.50 6.76
CA THR A 283 -14.93 19.60 6.76
C THR A 283 -15.61 18.32 7.26
N HIS A 284 -15.02 17.16 6.96
CA HIS A 284 -15.53 15.88 7.45
C HIS A 284 -15.32 15.72 8.96
N LEU A 285 -14.13 16.00 9.46
CA LEU A 285 -13.79 15.90 10.87
C LEU A 285 -14.60 16.90 11.70
N ALA A 286 -14.80 18.13 11.22
CA ALA A 286 -15.59 19.18 11.91
C ALA A 286 -17.06 18.79 12.14
N SER A 287 -17.57 17.74 11.48
CA SER A 287 -18.90 17.22 11.73
C SER A 287 -19.05 16.57 13.12
N ARG A 288 -17.93 16.16 13.73
CA ARG A 288 -17.87 15.42 15.01
C ARG A 288 -16.90 16.02 16.02
N ALA A 289 -15.75 16.52 15.56
CA ALA A 289 -14.71 17.10 16.40
C ALA A 289 -15.20 18.35 17.16
N ARG A 290 -14.60 18.62 18.31
CA ARG A 290 -14.77 19.85 19.06
C ARG A 290 -14.20 21.03 18.28
N SER A 291 -12.95 20.89 17.81
CA SER A 291 -12.32 21.85 16.93
C SER A 291 -11.38 21.16 15.93
N VAL A 292 -11.21 21.78 14.76
CA VAL A 292 -10.27 21.35 13.72
C VAL A 292 -9.36 22.52 13.37
N ARG A 293 -8.06 22.38 13.56
CA ARG A 293 -7.07 23.37 13.10
C ARG A 293 -6.46 22.91 11.80
N VAL A 294 -6.64 23.72 10.75
CA VAL A 294 -6.02 23.48 9.44
C VAL A 294 -4.70 24.24 9.37
N VAL A 295 -3.60 23.51 9.44
CA VAL A 295 -2.23 24.05 9.44
C VAL A 295 -1.67 24.06 8.02
N VAL A 296 -1.32 25.25 7.51
CA VAL A 296 -0.90 25.47 6.13
C VAL A 296 0.39 26.28 6.09
N ARG A 297 1.40 25.77 5.42
CA ARG A 297 2.69 26.47 5.23
C ARG A 297 2.59 27.71 4.30
N GLY A 298 1.59 27.72 3.45
CA GLY A 298 1.32 28.85 2.54
C GLY A 298 0.54 29.98 3.19
N ALA A 299 0.52 31.16 2.55
CA ALA A 299 -0.16 32.35 3.03
C ALA A 299 -1.70 32.30 2.91
N ALA A 300 -2.25 31.42 2.07
CA ALA A 300 -3.70 31.31 1.87
C ALA A 300 -4.12 29.93 1.34
N LEU A 301 -5.34 29.50 1.66
CA LEU A 301 -5.95 28.29 1.10
C LEU A 301 -6.34 28.45 -0.38
N LYS A 302 -6.75 29.64 -0.77
CA LYS A 302 -7.32 29.94 -2.11
C LYS A 302 -6.38 29.63 -3.27
N SER A 303 -5.08 29.50 -3.03
CA SER A 303 -4.08 29.19 -4.06
C SER A 303 -4.05 27.72 -4.46
N THR A 304 -4.52 26.80 -3.60
CA THR A 304 -4.34 25.35 -3.74
C THR A 304 -5.61 24.53 -3.49
N MET A 305 -6.69 25.18 -3.03
CA MET A 305 -7.96 24.55 -2.66
C MET A 305 -9.12 25.10 -3.48
N SER A 306 -10.05 24.23 -3.86
CA SER A 306 -11.27 24.58 -4.58
C SER A 306 -12.14 25.56 -3.78
N HIS A 307 -12.74 26.53 -4.47
CA HIS A 307 -13.52 27.63 -3.87
C HIS A 307 -14.60 27.12 -2.91
N TYR A 308 -15.37 26.11 -3.29
CA TYR A 308 -16.44 25.56 -2.45
C TYR A 308 -15.96 24.98 -1.13
N LEU A 309 -14.73 24.42 -1.08
CA LEU A 309 -14.13 23.92 0.18
C LEU A 309 -13.67 25.07 1.06
N VAL A 310 -13.05 26.10 0.46
CA VAL A 310 -12.68 27.31 1.19
C VAL A 310 -13.90 27.95 1.84
N ASP A 311 -15.00 28.13 1.09
CA ASP A 311 -16.25 28.69 1.60
C ASP A 311 -16.85 27.85 2.75
N ARG A 312 -16.75 26.51 2.67
CA ARG A 312 -17.20 25.62 3.75
C ARG A 312 -16.36 25.75 5.01
N ILE A 313 -15.04 25.85 4.84
CA ILE A 313 -14.10 26.04 5.96
C ILE A 313 -14.38 27.39 6.63
N GLU A 314 -14.44 28.48 5.85
CA GLU A 314 -14.67 29.85 6.37
C GLU A 314 -16.02 30.00 7.11
N ARG A 315 -17.04 29.23 6.72
CA ARG A 315 -18.38 29.23 7.39
C ARG A 315 -18.46 28.32 8.61
N SER A 316 -17.51 27.46 8.83
CA SER A 316 -17.55 26.49 9.93
C SER A 316 -16.99 27.11 11.22
N PRO A 317 -17.79 27.22 12.29
CA PRO A 317 -17.29 27.77 13.58
C PRO A 317 -16.33 26.82 14.29
N ARG A 318 -16.19 25.57 13.81
CA ARG A 318 -15.32 24.54 14.36
C ARG A 318 -13.99 24.44 13.64
N ILE A 319 -13.78 25.16 12.54
CA ILE A 319 -12.55 25.10 11.75
C ILE A 319 -11.80 26.42 11.89
N GLU A 320 -10.58 26.33 12.38
CA GLU A 320 -9.61 27.42 12.43
C GLU A 320 -8.52 27.18 11.39
N VAL A 321 -8.18 28.20 10.59
CA VAL A 321 -7.11 28.12 9.59
C VAL A 321 -5.88 28.87 10.09
N MET A 322 -4.77 28.16 10.20
CA MET A 322 -3.47 28.69 10.60
C MET A 322 -2.55 28.70 9.38
N THR A 323 -2.49 29.84 8.70
CA THR A 323 -1.59 30.04 7.54
C THR A 323 -0.17 30.34 7.98
N GLU A 324 0.80 30.14 7.08
CA GLU A 324 2.23 30.34 7.34
C GLU A 324 2.71 29.63 8.61
N THR A 325 2.08 28.50 8.93
CA THR A 325 2.31 27.70 10.13
C THR A 325 2.70 26.28 9.75
N GLU A 326 3.58 25.69 10.54
CA GLU A 326 3.95 24.28 10.38
C GLU A 326 3.96 23.56 11.73
N VAL A 327 3.78 22.24 11.67
CA VAL A 327 3.92 21.35 12.82
C VAL A 327 5.40 21.05 13.00
N SER A 328 5.97 21.34 14.17
CA SER A 328 7.38 21.11 14.48
C SER A 328 7.61 19.93 15.42
N ALA A 329 6.67 19.61 16.30
CA ALA A 329 6.77 18.45 17.19
C ALA A 329 5.41 17.92 17.62
N LEU A 330 5.36 16.63 17.96
CA LEU A 330 4.24 15.95 18.59
C LEU A 330 4.68 15.38 19.94
N ARG A 331 3.82 15.53 20.94
CA ARG A 331 4.10 15.07 22.31
C ARG A 331 2.91 14.29 22.87
N GLY A 332 3.20 13.40 23.80
CA GLY A 332 2.21 12.55 24.46
C GLY A 332 2.86 11.32 25.09
N SER A 333 2.07 10.50 25.76
CA SER A 333 2.51 9.25 26.37
C SER A 333 2.37 8.06 25.42
N SER A 334 1.17 7.52 25.24
CA SER A 334 0.86 6.42 24.31
C SER A 334 0.22 6.90 23.01
N THR A 335 -0.39 8.09 23.04
CA THR A 335 -1.04 8.75 21.90
C THR A 335 -0.61 10.20 21.86
N VAL A 336 -0.95 10.91 20.78
CA VAL A 336 -0.74 12.37 20.70
C VAL A 336 -1.62 13.05 21.75
N GLU A 337 -1.06 13.98 22.51
CA GLU A 337 -1.73 14.80 23.52
C GLU A 337 -1.57 16.30 23.24
N SER A 338 -0.44 16.68 22.63
CA SER A 338 -0.18 18.05 22.19
C SER A 338 0.69 18.11 20.96
N VAL A 339 0.57 19.22 20.24
CA VAL A 339 1.32 19.50 19.00
C VAL A 339 1.95 20.87 19.10
N THR A 340 3.22 20.96 18.80
CA THR A 340 3.97 22.19 18.71
C THR A 340 3.83 22.77 17.30
N LEU A 341 3.28 23.97 17.19
CA LEU A 341 3.14 24.75 15.98
C LEU A 341 4.19 25.85 15.92
N LEU A 342 4.80 26.03 14.75
CA LEU A 342 5.75 27.11 14.48
C LEU A 342 5.13 28.08 13.46
N ASP A 343 4.92 29.34 13.87
CA ASP A 343 4.61 30.43 12.94
C ASP A 343 5.87 30.81 12.16
N ARG A 344 5.80 30.72 10.84
CA ARG A 344 6.96 30.96 9.95
C ARG A 344 7.23 32.45 9.70
N ARG A 345 6.34 33.34 10.12
CA ARG A 345 6.48 34.80 9.94
C ARG A 345 7.42 35.41 10.96
N ASP A 346 7.31 34.97 12.21
CA ASP A 346 8.02 35.57 13.35
C ASP A 346 8.79 34.55 14.18
N GLY A 347 8.69 33.25 13.84
CA GLY A 347 9.35 32.15 14.57
C GLY A 347 8.70 31.82 15.91
N VAL A 348 7.51 32.33 16.20
CA VAL A 348 6.80 32.04 17.44
C VAL A 348 6.38 30.56 17.47
N VAL A 349 6.64 29.93 18.59
CA VAL A 349 6.31 28.53 18.84
C VAL A 349 5.15 28.47 19.85
N GLN A 350 4.12 27.68 19.53
CA GLN A 350 2.95 27.48 20.37
C GLN A 350 2.63 26.01 20.52
N ASP A 351 2.45 25.52 21.75
CA ASP A 351 1.91 24.21 22.03
C ASP A 351 0.38 24.27 22.09
N VAL A 352 -0.28 23.41 21.31
CA VAL A 352 -1.74 23.29 21.29
C VAL A 352 -2.14 21.86 21.65
N ALA A 353 -3.21 21.72 22.43
CA ALA A 353 -3.79 20.42 22.71
C ALA A 353 -4.40 19.85 21.42
N ALA A 354 -4.08 18.60 21.12
CA ALA A 354 -4.67 17.84 20.03
C ALA A 354 -4.46 16.34 20.26
N THR A 355 -5.49 15.56 19.97
CA THR A 355 -5.45 14.09 20.10
C THR A 355 -5.11 13.38 18.79
N ALA A 356 -5.20 14.09 17.67
CA ALA A 356 -4.87 13.53 16.36
C ALA A 356 -4.37 14.59 15.37
N VAL A 357 -3.45 14.17 14.48
CA VAL A 357 -2.90 14.93 13.37
C VAL A 357 -3.16 14.16 12.07
N PHE A 358 -3.91 14.78 11.17
CA PHE A 358 -4.22 14.25 9.84
C PHE A 358 -3.30 14.90 8.80
N VAL A 359 -2.39 14.13 8.24
CA VAL A 359 -1.35 14.60 7.33
C VAL A 359 -1.84 14.52 5.88
N MET A 360 -2.26 15.66 5.33
CA MET A 360 -2.85 15.81 3.99
C MET A 360 -1.96 16.64 3.06
N ILE A 361 -0.65 16.34 3.05
CA ILE A 361 0.37 17.11 2.30
C ILE A 361 0.72 16.50 0.94
N GLY A 362 -0.08 15.55 0.47
CA GLY A 362 0.07 14.89 -0.82
C GLY A 362 0.88 13.60 -0.77
N ALA A 363 1.17 13.07 -1.95
CA ALA A 363 1.94 11.86 -2.14
C ALA A 363 2.93 12.06 -3.29
N ASP A 364 4.00 11.27 -3.29
CA ASP A 364 4.98 11.20 -4.36
C ASP A 364 4.79 9.87 -5.11
N PRO A 365 4.69 9.89 -6.45
CA PRO A 365 4.55 8.65 -7.22
C PRO A 365 5.84 7.83 -7.16
N CYS A 366 5.69 6.50 -7.10
CA CYS A 366 6.83 5.57 -7.07
C CYS A 366 7.26 5.24 -8.50
N THR A 367 8.03 6.13 -9.12
CA THR A 367 8.46 6.05 -10.54
C THR A 367 9.96 5.85 -10.71
N GLU A 368 10.68 5.55 -9.62
CA GLU A 368 12.15 5.52 -9.59
C GLU A 368 12.73 4.55 -10.64
N ALA A 369 12.15 3.35 -10.77
CA ALA A 369 12.60 2.34 -11.75
C ALA A 369 12.36 2.74 -13.22
N ALA A 370 11.50 3.73 -13.46
CA ALA A 370 11.14 4.20 -14.80
C ALA A 370 11.84 5.51 -15.19
N THR A 371 12.74 6.02 -14.33
CA THR A 371 13.43 7.30 -14.53
C THR A 371 14.23 7.28 -15.83
N GLY A 372 14.02 8.29 -16.69
CA GLY A 372 14.70 8.42 -17.98
C GLY A 372 14.19 7.48 -19.09
N ILE A 373 13.22 6.61 -18.79
CA ILE A 373 12.65 5.61 -19.72
C ILE A 373 11.19 5.91 -20.04
N LEU A 374 10.41 6.37 -19.03
CA LEU A 374 9.02 6.73 -19.19
C LEU A 374 8.80 8.22 -18.91
N ALA A 375 7.88 8.82 -19.66
CA ALA A 375 7.53 10.22 -19.49
C ALA A 375 6.65 10.43 -18.25
N VAL A 376 6.92 11.53 -17.54
CA VAL A 376 6.20 11.91 -16.32
C VAL A 376 5.66 13.34 -16.44
N ASP A 377 4.62 13.66 -15.68
CA ASP A 377 4.15 15.03 -15.52
C ASP A 377 5.04 15.85 -14.56
N ALA A 378 4.73 17.13 -14.37
CA ALA A 378 5.48 18.03 -13.50
C ALA A 378 5.51 17.59 -12.03
N ALA A 379 4.59 16.71 -11.60
CA ALA A 379 4.52 16.14 -10.26
C ALA A 379 5.19 14.75 -10.15
N GLY A 380 5.73 14.23 -11.27
CA GLY A 380 6.42 12.94 -11.32
C GLY A 380 5.54 11.73 -11.62
N TYR A 381 4.23 11.90 -11.88
CA TYR A 381 3.31 10.82 -12.24
C TYR A 381 3.48 10.40 -13.70
N LEU A 382 3.38 9.09 -13.98
CA LEU A 382 3.54 8.54 -15.33
C LEU A 382 2.45 9.07 -16.28
N LEU A 383 2.87 9.55 -17.44
CA LEU A 383 1.97 9.95 -18.52
C LEU A 383 1.50 8.72 -19.30
N CYS A 384 0.20 8.67 -19.59
CA CYS A 384 -0.45 7.58 -20.33
C CYS A 384 -1.40 8.12 -21.40
N GLY A 385 -1.71 7.29 -22.39
CA GLY A 385 -2.68 7.59 -23.43
C GLY A 385 -2.38 8.89 -24.14
N THR A 386 -3.32 9.83 -24.19
CA THR A 386 -3.13 11.14 -24.82
C THR A 386 -2.03 11.99 -24.21
N GLY A 387 -1.70 11.78 -22.93
CA GLY A 387 -0.54 12.42 -22.28
C GLY A 387 0.77 11.88 -22.82
N ALA A 388 0.86 10.56 -22.98
CA ALA A 388 2.01 9.89 -23.60
C ALA A 388 2.16 10.28 -25.09
N ALA A 389 1.04 10.33 -25.83
CA ALA A 389 1.04 10.73 -27.24
C ALA A 389 1.58 12.17 -27.47
N LYS A 390 1.43 13.06 -26.48
CA LYS A 390 1.88 14.46 -26.53
C LYS A 390 3.26 14.69 -25.92
N SER A 391 3.93 13.65 -25.47
CA SER A 391 5.28 13.77 -24.92
C SER A 391 6.29 14.07 -26.01
N ASP A 392 7.25 14.94 -25.71
CA ASP A 392 8.24 15.45 -26.66
C ASP A 392 9.64 14.89 -26.38
N GLY A 393 10.56 15.08 -27.35
CA GLY A 393 11.96 14.72 -27.22
C GLY A 393 12.22 13.23 -27.39
N HIS A 394 13.15 12.68 -26.62
CA HIS A 394 13.55 11.26 -26.68
C HIS A 394 12.54 10.31 -26.00
N LEU A 395 11.61 10.86 -25.24
CA LEU A 395 10.52 10.11 -24.60
C LEU A 395 9.18 10.35 -25.32
N CYS A 396 9.16 10.28 -26.65
CA CYS A 396 7.96 10.39 -27.47
C CYS A 396 7.43 9.01 -27.88
N TRP A 397 6.15 8.94 -28.22
CA TRP A 397 5.52 7.73 -28.73
C TRP A 397 6.15 7.29 -30.07
N PRO A 398 6.66 6.05 -30.21
CA PRO A 398 7.47 5.65 -31.36
C PRO A 398 6.69 5.06 -32.53
N LEU A 399 5.41 4.67 -32.35
CA LEU A 399 4.63 3.98 -33.37
C LEU A 399 3.74 4.96 -34.15
N PRO A 400 4.02 5.19 -35.47
CA PRO A 400 3.22 6.13 -36.25
C PRO A 400 1.82 5.59 -36.64
N ASP A 401 1.67 4.26 -36.67
CA ASP A 401 0.45 3.61 -37.19
C ASP A 401 -0.67 3.47 -36.14
N ARG A 402 -0.39 3.74 -34.88
CA ARG A 402 -1.38 3.76 -33.81
C ARG A 402 -1.00 4.73 -32.69
N GLU A 403 -2.00 5.21 -31.99
CA GLU A 403 -1.81 5.94 -30.74
C GLU A 403 -1.63 4.98 -29.55
N PRO A 404 -1.03 5.45 -28.42
CA PRO A 404 -0.97 4.65 -27.22
C PRO A 404 -2.37 4.37 -26.68
N HIS A 405 -2.60 3.15 -26.17
CA HIS A 405 -3.82 2.82 -25.43
C HIS A 405 -4.00 3.73 -24.22
N LEU A 406 -5.21 3.84 -23.69
CA LEU A 406 -5.55 4.77 -22.60
C LEU A 406 -4.59 4.72 -21.39
N LEU A 407 -4.13 3.52 -21.03
CA LEU A 407 -3.20 3.31 -19.89
C LEU A 407 -1.78 2.97 -20.35
N GLU A 408 -1.48 3.04 -21.63
CA GLU A 408 -0.16 2.79 -22.20
C GLU A 408 0.72 4.04 -22.07
N THR A 409 1.96 3.86 -21.66
CA THR A 409 2.96 4.92 -21.52
C THR A 409 3.57 5.31 -22.86
N VAL A 410 4.60 6.13 -22.89
CA VAL A 410 5.38 6.45 -24.12
C VAL A 410 6.09 5.23 -24.70
N ARG A 411 6.17 4.14 -23.98
CA ARG A 411 6.82 2.91 -24.44
C ARG A 411 5.77 1.82 -24.74
N PRO A 412 5.71 1.31 -25.99
CA PRO A 412 4.76 0.29 -26.37
C PRO A 412 4.86 -0.96 -25.48
N GLY A 413 3.69 -1.50 -25.06
CA GLY A 413 3.60 -2.65 -24.17
C GLY A 413 3.92 -2.35 -22.70
N VAL A 414 4.20 -1.09 -22.35
CA VAL A 414 4.38 -0.64 -20.97
C VAL A 414 3.18 0.20 -20.54
N PHE A 415 2.46 -0.28 -19.56
CA PHE A 415 1.24 0.35 -19.03
C PHE A 415 1.47 0.91 -17.63
N ALA A 416 0.65 1.90 -17.24
CA ALA A 416 0.59 2.35 -15.85
C ALA A 416 -0.84 2.27 -15.32
N ALA A 417 -1.00 1.77 -14.09
CA ALA A 417 -2.29 1.53 -13.45
C ALA A 417 -2.31 1.99 -11.99
N GLY A 418 -3.41 2.59 -11.55
CA GLY A 418 -3.57 3.12 -10.20
C GLY A 418 -2.81 4.42 -9.98
N ASP A 419 -2.44 4.67 -8.73
CA ASP A 419 -2.00 5.97 -8.24
C ASP A 419 -0.61 6.42 -8.74
N VAL A 420 0.12 5.59 -9.46
CA VAL A 420 1.40 5.96 -10.09
C VAL A 420 1.21 6.82 -11.35
N ARG A 421 0.04 6.74 -11.99
CA ARG A 421 -0.24 7.46 -13.24
C ARG A 421 -0.83 8.85 -13.03
N SER A 422 -0.51 9.75 -13.93
CA SER A 422 -1.13 11.08 -14.00
C SER A 422 -2.64 10.98 -14.20
N GLY A 423 -3.41 11.77 -13.45
CA GLY A 423 -4.87 11.77 -13.49
C GLY A 423 -5.53 10.57 -12.85
N ALA A 424 -4.84 9.80 -12.01
CA ALA A 424 -5.44 8.73 -11.22
C ALA A 424 -6.53 9.25 -10.27
N SER A 425 -7.54 8.42 -10.02
CA SER A 425 -8.65 8.80 -9.14
C SER A 425 -8.32 8.76 -7.65
N ASN A 426 -7.17 8.18 -7.27
CA ASN A 426 -6.74 7.92 -5.89
C ASN A 426 -7.80 7.16 -5.08
N ARG A 427 -8.44 6.18 -5.72
CA ARG A 427 -9.48 5.32 -5.14
C ARG A 427 -9.23 3.87 -5.47
N VAL A 428 -9.51 2.99 -4.52
CA VAL A 428 -9.34 1.53 -4.68
C VAL A 428 -10.10 1.01 -5.91
N ALA A 429 -11.36 1.42 -6.10
CA ALA A 429 -12.17 1.00 -7.24
C ALA A 429 -11.57 1.46 -8.59
N GLY A 430 -11.04 2.69 -8.65
CA GLY A 430 -10.34 3.19 -9.84
C GLY A 430 -9.08 2.39 -10.15
N ALA A 431 -8.27 2.13 -9.14
CA ALA A 431 -7.06 1.33 -9.28
C ALA A 431 -7.37 -0.11 -9.76
N VAL A 432 -8.42 -0.74 -9.22
CA VAL A 432 -8.89 -2.07 -9.67
C VAL A 432 -9.37 -2.02 -11.12
N GLY A 433 -10.12 -0.98 -11.50
CA GLY A 433 -10.58 -0.77 -12.87
C GLY A 433 -9.42 -0.60 -13.86
N ASP A 434 -8.41 0.19 -13.50
CA ASP A 434 -7.19 0.33 -14.29
C ASP A 434 -6.48 -1.03 -14.47
N GLY A 435 -6.32 -1.80 -13.38
CA GLY A 435 -5.70 -3.12 -13.40
C GLY A 435 -6.38 -4.12 -14.32
N GLY A 436 -7.73 -4.15 -14.34
CA GLY A 436 -8.48 -4.98 -15.28
C GLY A 436 -8.34 -4.50 -16.72
N MET A 437 -8.35 -3.18 -16.94
CA MET A 437 -8.29 -2.61 -18.30
C MET A 437 -6.92 -2.81 -18.97
N VAL A 438 -5.81 -2.75 -18.23
CA VAL A 438 -4.48 -2.96 -18.81
C VAL A 438 -4.30 -4.35 -19.36
N VAL A 439 -4.97 -5.37 -18.80
CA VAL A 439 -4.88 -6.76 -19.30
C VAL A 439 -5.48 -6.88 -20.69
N ARG A 440 -6.62 -6.23 -20.94
CA ARG A 440 -7.21 -6.16 -22.28
C ARG A 440 -6.23 -5.55 -23.29
N TYR A 441 -5.59 -4.42 -22.94
CA TYR A 441 -4.61 -3.79 -23.83
C TYR A 441 -3.34 -4.63 -23.99
N ALA A 442 -2.91 -5.34 -22.95
CA ALA A 442 -1.80 -6.27 -23.05
C ALA A 442 -2.10 -7.39 -24.07
N HIS A 443 -3.31 -7.96 -24.09
CA HIS A 443 -3.71 -8.91 -25.11
C HIS A 443 -3.65 -8.34 -26.52
N GLU A 444 -4.11 -7.11 -26.74
CA GLU A 444 -4.03 -6.44 -28.04
C GLU A 444 -2.57 -6.28 -28.50
N VAL A 445 -1.65 -5.93 -27.61
CA VAL A 445 -0.20 -5.84 -27.90
C VAL A 445 0.44 -7.21 -28.10
N LEU A 446 0.02 -8.24 -27.37
CA LEU A 446 0.56 -9.60 -27.47
C LEU A 446 0.12 -10.35 -28.75
N ALA A 447 -1.01 -9.94 -29.33
CA ALA A 447 -1.59 -10.53 -30.52
C ALA A 447 -1.04 -9.94 -31.84
N GLY A 448 -0.53 -8.72 -31.81
CA GLY A 448 0.02 -7.99 -32.97
C GLY A 448 1.49 -8.05 -33.06
#